data_04bd488f7db500031b8e71d578450ca3
#
_entry.id   04bd488f7db500031b8e71d578450ca3
#
_cell.length_a   1.000
_cell.length_b   1.000
_cell.length_c   1.000
_cell.angle_alpha   90.00
_cell.angle_beta   90.00
_cell.angle_gamma   90.00
#
_symmetry.space_group_name_H-M   'P 1'
#
loop_
_entity.id
_entity.type
_entity.pdbx_description
1 polymer ?
#
loop_
_entity_poly.entity_id
_entity_poly.type
_entity_poly.pdbx_seq_one_letter_code
_entity_poly.pdbx_strand_id
1 'polypeptide(L)'
;MRIGFDGKRAVQNFTGLGNYSRYIVDILCQFYPENEYVLYAPKKRENKRLNKLTKQYRQLQLSYPTTSFWKKLSSLWRVLGVTRQLEKERIDIFHGLSNELPLNIHKSKVKSIVTIHDLIFLRYPQYYHSIDRNIYTYKFRKACENADRIIAISECTKRDIIEYFGIPADKIE
;
A
#
# COMPACT_ATOMS: atom_id res chain seq x y z
N MET A 1 -5.31 15.53 -9.41
CA MET A 1 -4.22 14.52 -9.34
C MET A 1 -4.80 13.13 -9.54
N ARG A 2 -3.96 12.20 -9.98
CA ARG A 2 -4.35 10.79 -10.09
C ARG A 2 -3.59 9.96 -9.07
N ILE A 3 -4.29 9.39 -8.09
CA ILE A 3 -3.73 8.74 -6.91
C ILE A 3 -4.00 7.24 -6.96
N GLY A 4 -2.93 6.45 -6.97
CA GLY A 4 -2.99 5.00 -6.92
C GLY A 4 -2.81 4.46 -5.50
N PHE A 5 -3.49 3.38 -5.16
CA PHE A 5 -3.34 2.70 -3.88
C PHE A 5 -3.02 1.22 -4.05
N ASP A 6 -2.23 0.66 -3.15
CA ASP A 6 -2.20 -0.79 -2.99
C ASP A 6 -3.55 -1.30 -2.47
N GLY A 7 -4.38 -1.76 -3.39
CA GLY A 7 -5.74 -2.21 -3.13
C GLY A 7 -5.88 -3.62 -2.55
N LYS A 8 -4.77 -4.36 -2.36
CA LYS A 8 -4.84 -5.77 -1.90
C LYS A 8 -5.69 -5.92 -0.64
N ARG A 9 -5.44 -5.10 0.38
CA ARG A 9 -6.19 -5.18 1.65
C ARG A 9 -7.61 -4.65 1.52
N ALA A 10 -7.82 -3.58 0.76
CA ALA A 10 -9.16 -3.05 0.51
C ALA A 10 -10.09 -4.07 -0.16
N VAL A 11 -9.55 -4.86 -1.10
CA VAL A 11 -10.30 -5.88 -1.86
C VAL A 11 -10.45 -7.19 -1.07
N GLN A 12 -9.36 -7.69 -0.45
CA GLN A 12 -9.27 -9.08 0.01
C GLN A 12 -9.37 -9.26 1.52
N ASN A 13 -9.27 -8.16 2.31
CA ASN A 13 -9.24 -8.23 3.77
C ASN A 13 -10.50 -7.62 4.39
N PHE A 14 -11.10 -8.34 5.33
CA PHE A 14 -12.34 -7.94 6.02
C PHE A 14 -12.11 -7.47 7.46
N THR A 15 -10.85 -7.49 7.93
CA THR A 15 -10.42 -7.08 9.28
C THR A 15 -9.82 -5.66 9.28
N GLY A 16 -9.09 -5.29 10.33
CA GLY A 16 -8.58 -3.93 10.56
C GLY A 16 -7.88 -3.29 9.36
N LEU A 17 -6.89 -3.96 8.76
CA LEU A 17 -6.13 -3.41 7.61
C LEU A 17 -7.02 -3.16 6.38
N GLY A 18 -8.01 -4.03 6.14
CA GLY A 18 -8.97 -3.84 5.06
C GLY A 18 -9.94 -2.70 5.34
N ASN A 19 -10.39 -2.56 6.59
CA ASN A 19 -11.25 -1.44 7.00
C ASN A 19 -10.50 -0.12 6.88
N TYR A 20 -9.27 -0.03 7.41
CA TYR A 20 -8.41 1.13 7.26
C TYR A 20 -8.24 1.53 5.79
N SER A 21 -7.89 0.56 4.93
CA SER A 21 -7.66 0.84 3.51
C SER A 21 -8.90 1.41 2.82
N ARG A 22 -10.08 0.86 3.10
CA ARG A 22 -11.35 1.37 2.54
C ARG A 22 -11.72 2.73 3.13
N TYR A 23 -11.47 2.95 4.41
CA TYR A 23 -11.78 4.20 5.11
C TYR A 23 -10.93 5.37 4.56
N ILE A 24 -9.63 5.18 4.37
CA ILE A 24 -8.76 6.21 3.77
C ILE A 24 -9.24 6.57 2.36
N VAL A 25 -9.58 5.57 1.54
CA VAL A 25 -10.09 5.82 0.18
C VAL A 25 -11.44 6.55 0.22
N ASP A 26 -12.34 6.17 1.13
CA ASP A 26 -13.65 6.81 1.32
C ASP A 26 -13.50 8.30 1.69
N ILE A 27 -12.69 8.61 2.69
CA ILE A 27 -12.38 9.99 3.11
C ILE A 27 -11.81 10.81 1.95
N LEU A 28 -10.82 10.28 1.25
CA LEU A 28 -10.19 11.01 0.15
C LEU A 28 -11.18 11.26 -0.99
N CYS A 29 -12.02 10.28 -1.34
CA CYS A 29 -13.07 10.46 -2.33
C CYS A 29 -14.12 11.50 -1.91
N GLN A 30 -14.44 11.56 -0.61
CA GLN A 30 -15.44 12.47 -0.07
C GLN A 30 -14.93 13.92 0.00
N PHE A 31 -13.72 14.11 0.52
CA PHE A 31 -13.18 15.45 0.80
C PHE A 31 -12.38 16.05 -0.34
N TYR A 32 -11.91 15.23 -1.28
CA TYR A 32 -11.12 15.66 -2.45
C TYR A 32 -11.67 15.05 -3.75
N PRO A 33 -12.94 15.36 -4.10
CA PRO A 33 -13.64 14.74 -5.22
C PRO A 33 -13.07 15.10 -6.59
N GLU A 34 -12.23 16.13 -6.67
CA GLU A 34 -11.56 16.59 -7.89
C GLU A 34 -10.41 15.68 -8.33
N ASN A 35 -9.98 14.75 -7.47
CA ASN A 35 -8.93 13.80 -7.80
C ASN A 35 -9.51 12.49 -8.35
N GLU A 36 -8.69 11.77 -9.11
CA GLU A 36 -8.98 10.40 -9.55
C GLU A 36 -8.28 9.39 -8.65
N TYR A 37 -8.96 8.32 -8.29
CA TYR A 37 -8.45 7.30 -7.39
C TYR A 37 -8.47 5.92 -8.02
N VAL A 38 -7.35 5.19 -7.93
CA VAL A 38 -7.22 3.84 -8.51
C VAL A 38 -6.70 2.86 -7.47
N LEU A 39 -7.49 1.83 -7.17
CA LEU A 39 -7.09 0.72 -6.31
C LEU A 39 -6.49 -0.41 -7.15
N TYR A 40 -5.19 -0.64 -7.02
CA TYR A 40 -4.45 -1.71 -7.69
C TYR A 40 -4.49 -2.99 -6.85
N ALA A 41 -5.17 -4.02 -7.32
CA ALA A 41 -5.28 -5.27 -6.60
C ALA A 41 -4.79 -6.47 -7.42
N PRO A 42 -4.11 -7.46 -6.78
CA PRO A 42 -3.54 -8.59 -7.52
C PRO A 42 -4.61 -9.54 -8.06
N LYS A 43 -5.74 -9.64 -7.38
CA LYS A 43 -6.86 -10.52 -7.76
C LYS A 43 -8.20 -9.86 -7.44
N LYS A 44 -9.16 -10.08 -8.31
CA LYS A 44 -10.56 -9.71 -8.08
C LYS A 44 -11.14 -10.59 -6.97
N ARG A 45 -11.87 -9.98 -6.04
CA ARG A 45 -12.64 -10.67 -5.01
C ARG A 45 -13.90 -9.89 -4.74
N GLU A 46 -15.01 -10.59 -4.55
CA GLU A 46 -16.24 -9.96 -4.14
C GLU A 46 -16.12 -9.39 -2.72
N ASN A 47 -16.47 -8.12 -2.57
CA ASN A 47 -16.43 -7.41 -1.31
C ASN A 47 -17.54 -6.36 -1.28
N LYS A 48 -18.63 -6.68 -0.57
CA LYS A 48 -19.82 -5.81 -0.51
C LYS A 48 -19.50 -4.38 -0.03
N ARG A 49 -18.55 -4.23 0.92
CA ARG A 49 -18.16 -2.91 1.43
C ARG A 49 -17.41 -2.09 0.36
N LEU A 50 -16.50 -2.73 -0.38
CA LEU A 50 -15.80 -2.07 -1.48
C LEU A 50 -16.74 -1.76 -2.64
N ASN A 51 -17.65 -2.68 -2.98
CA ASN A 51 -18.65 -2.49 -4.02
C ASN A 51 -19.55 -1.29 -3.72
N LYS A 52 -19.85 -1.01 -2.43
CA LYS A 52 -20.58 0.20 -2.03
C LYS A 52 -19.78 1.46 -2.39
N LEU A 53 -18.49 1.52 -2.05
CA LEU A 53 -17.63 2.67 -2.34
C LEU A 53 -17.50 2.93 -3.84
N THR A 54 -17.24 1.87 -4.63
CA THR A 54 -17.10 2.02 -6.10
C THR A 54 -18.38 2.42 -6.81
N LYS A 55 -19.55 2.13 -6.23
CA LYS A 55 -20.84 2.63 -6.72
C LYS A 55 -21.12 4.08 -6.29
N GLN A 56 -20.64 4.46 -5.11
CA GLN A 56 -20.81 5.80 -4.54
C GLN A 56 -19.92 6.84 -5.22
N TYR A 57 -18.69 6.49 -5.53
CA TYR A 57 -17.68 7.42 -6.06
C TYR A 57 -17.29 7.08 -7.50
N ARG A 58 -17.70 7.92 -8.44
CA ARG A 58 -17.39 7.77 -9.89
C ARG A 58 -15.89 7.90 -10.19
N GLN A 59 -15.16 8.70 -9.38
CA GLN A 59 -13.73 8.91 -9.49
C GLN A 59 -12.88 7.76 -8.92
N LEU A 60 -13.50 6.73 -8.31
CA LEU A 60 -12.82 5.55 -7.78
C LEU A 60 -12.89 4.38 -8.75
N GLN A 61 -11.73 3.90 -9.16
CA GLN A 61 -11.58 2.78 -10.10
C GLN A 61 -10.81 1.61 -9.47
N LEU A 62 -11.08 0.40 -9.95
CA LEU A 62 -10.32 -0.81 -9.60
C LEU A 62 -9.45 -1.21 -10.79
N SER A 63 -8.19 -1.46 -10.53
CA SER A 63 -7.23 -1.92 -11.55
C SER A 63 -6.61 -3.26 -11.14
N TYR A 64 -6.41 -4.14 -12.11
CA TYR A 64 -5.89 -5.49 -11.94
C TYR A 64 -4.81 -5.79 -12.99
N PRO A 65 -4.02 -6.87 -12.81
CA PRO A 65 -3.09 -7.30 -13.85
C PRO A 65 -3.79 -7.52 -15.19
N THR A 66 -3.30 -6.88 -16.25
CA THR A 66 -3.94 -6.89 -17.57
C THR A 66 -3.50 -8.07 -18.43
N THR A 67 -2.22 -8.49 -18.34
CA THR A 67 -1.68 -9.57 -19.17
C THR A 67 -1.87 -10.95 -18.54
N SER A 68 -1.99 -11.99 -19.36
CA SER A 68 -2.12 -13.38 -18.91
C SER A 68 -0.95 -13.82 -18.01
N PHE A 69 0.26 -13.36 -18.29
CA PHE A 69 1.46 -13.60 -17.48
C PHE A 69 1.28 -13.06 -16.06
N TRP A 70 0.92 -11.77 -15.93
CA TRP A 70 0.73 -11.14 -14.63
C TRP A 70 -0.52 -11.62 -13.88
N LYS A 71 -1.57 -12.08 -14.58
CA LYS A 71 -2.73 -12.71 -13.94
C LYS A 71 -2.33 -14.00 -13.22
N LYS A 72 -1.47 -14.83 -13.81
CA LYS A 72 -0.91 -16.04 -13.19
C LYS A 72 0.03 -15.71 -12.02
N LEU A 73 0.89 -14.69 -12.18
CA LEU A 73 1.88 -14.26 -11.20
C LEU A 73 1.44 -12.99 -10.45
N SER A 74 0.19 -12.93 -10.03
CA SER A 74 -0.43 -11.71 -9.50
C SER A 74 0.23 -11.18 -8.22
N SER A 75 0.82 -12.04 -7.38
CA SER A 75 1.60 -11.61 -6.21
C SER A 75 2.91 -10.94 -6.62
N LEU A 76 3.58 -11.48 -7.64
CA LEU A 76 4.81 -10.91 -8.19
C LEU A 76 4.53 -9.60 -8.94
N TRP A 77 3.38 -9.52 -9.65
CA TRP A 77 2.94 -8.27 -10.27
C TRP A 77 2.83 -7.14 -9.26
N ARG A 78 2.25 -7.38 -8.08
CA ARG A 78 2.13 -6.36 -7.01
C ARG A 78 3.49 -5.88 -6.53
N VAL A 79 4.52 -6.74 -6.54
CA VAL A 79 5.85 -6.44 -6.02
C VAL A 79 6.76 -5.77 -7.07
N LEU A 80 6.62 -6.14 -8.34
CA LEU A 80 7.53 -5.70 -9.42
C LEU A 80 6.81 -5.14 -10.65
N GLY A 81 5.66 -5.71 -11.03
CA GLY A 81 4.99 -5.40 -12.29
C GLY A 81 4.11 -4.16 -12.23
N VAL A 82 3.54 -3.84 -11.08
CA VAL A 82 2.58 -2.74 -10.94
C VAL A 82 3.21 -1.38 -11.24
N THR A 83 4.47 -1.16 -10.90
CA THR A 83 5.19 0.12 -11.13
C THR A 83 5.09 0.56 -12.59
N ARG A 84 5.33 -0.35 -13.54
CA ARG A 84 5.21 -0.03 -14.97
C ARG A 84 3.77 0.32 -15.36
N GLN A 85 2.78 -0.28 -14.70
CA GLN A 85 1.38 0.04 -14.94
C GLN A 85 1.03 1.42 -14.38
N LEU A 86 1.56 1.79 -13.19
CA LEU A 86 1.39 3.12 -12.61
C LEU A 86 1.91 4.22 -13.54
N GLU A 87 3.10 4.04 -14.11
CA GLU A 87 3.68 4.98 -15.07
C GLU A 87 2.83 5.11 -16.34
N LYS A 88 2.41 3.96 -16.91
CA LYS A 88 1.54 3.94 -18.10
C LYS A 88 0.21 4.64 -17.87
N GLU A 89 -0.35 4.47 -16.68
CA GLU A 89 -1.63 5.07 -16.27
C GLU A 89 -1.45 6.49 -15.71
N ARG A 90 -0.23 7.04 -15.75
CA ARG A 90 0.11 8.41 -15.30
C ARG A 90 -0.34 8.69 -13.87
N ILE A 91 -0.01 7.77 -12.96
CA ILE A 91 -0.26 7.97 -11.54
C ILE A 91 0.75 8.99 -11.00
N ASP A 92 0.26 10.02 -10.32
CA ASP A 92 1.09 11.05 -9.68
C ASP A 92 1.67 10.55 -8.36
N ILE A 93 0.81 9.92 -7.53
CA ILE A 93 1.15 9.42 -6.19
C ILE A 93 0.68 7.98 -6.06
N PHE A 94 1.53 7.09 -5.55
CA PHE A 94 1.14 5.74 -5.15
C PHE A 94 1.28 5.54 -3.65
N HIS A 95 0.17 5.13 -2.99
CA HIS A 95 0.13 4.92 -1.56
C HIS A 95 0.00 3.43 -1.20
N GLY A 96 1.03 2.89 -0.57
CA GLY A 96 1.01 1.57 0.06
C GLY A 96 0.28 1.63 1.39
N LEU A 97 -0.97 1.22 1.44
CA LEU A 97 -1.85 1.34 2.61
C LEU A 97 -1.57 0.34 3.74
N SER A 98 -0.67 -0.62 3.53
CA SER A 98 -0.42 -1.69 4.50
C SER A 98 1.00 -2.22 4.43
N ASN A 99 1.95 -1.44 4.95
CA ASN A 99 3.34 -1.80 5.23
C ASN A 99 4.20 -2.15 4.00
N GLU A 100 3.67 -2.14 2.80
CA GLU A 100 4.41 -2.59 1.61
C GLU A 100 4.27 -1.61 0.44
N LEU A 101 5.36 -1.47 -0.32
CA LEU A 101 5.42 -0.82 -1.63
C LEU A 101 6.01 -1.78 -2.67
N PRO A 102 5.80 -1.54 -3.97
CA PRO A 102 6.56 -2.21 -5.02
C PRO A 102 8.06 -1.98 -4.83
N LEU A 103 8.86 -3.04 -4.90
CA LEU A 103 10.32 -2.96 -4.63
C LEU A 103 11.05 -2.02 -5.59
N ASN A 104 10.51 -1.80 -6.77
CA ASN A 104 11.09 -0.96 -7.81
C ASN A 104 10.43 0.41 -7.95
N ILE A 105 9.58 0.83 -7.00
CA ILE A 105 8.85 2.12 -7.08
C ILE A 105 9.81 3.31 -7.16
N HIS A 106 10.93 3.26 -6.44
CA HIS A 106 11.97 4.30 -6.43
C HIS A 106 12.66 4.52 -7.79
N LYS A 107 12.47 3.60 -8.76
CA LYS A 107 12.98 3.74 -10.13
C LYS A 107 12.01 4.46 -11.07
N SER A 108 10.80 4.77 -10.60
CA SER A 108 9.77 5.46 -11.35
C SER A 108 9.71 6.95 -10.99
N LYS A 109 8.96 7.72 -11.79
CA LYS A 109 8.65 9.13 -11.48
C LYS A 109 7.45 9.28 -10.55
N VAL A 110 6.79 8.18 -10.19
CA VAL A 110 5.62 8.17 -9.33
C VAL A 110 6.04 8.48 -7.89
N LYS A 111 5.46 9.50 -7.26
CA LYS A 111 5.69 9.78 -5.85
C LYS A 111 5.07 8.68 -5.00
N SER A 112 5.74 8.32 -3.91
CA SER A 112 5.35 7.16 -3.11
C SER A 112 5.18 7.48 -1.63
N ILE A 113 4.07 6.98 -1.07
CA ILE A 113 3.75 7.05 0.35
C ILE A 113 3.53 5.63 0.86
N VAL A 114 3.98 5.32 2.06
CA VAL A 114 3.64 4.07 2.73
C VAL A 114 3.11 4.31 4.13
N THR A 115 2.01 3.64 4.48
CA THR A 115 1.54 3.57 5.87
C THR A 115 2.11 2.35 6.55
N ILE A 116 2.80 2.54 7.66
CA ILE A 116 3.31 1.49 8.55
C ILE A 116 2.41 1.41 9.77
N HIS A 117 1.79 0.24 9.96
CA HIS A 117 0.85 0.02 11.06
C HIS A 117 1.56 -0.34 12.36
N ASP A 118 2.52 -1.25 12.31
CA ASP A 118 3.35 -1.64 13.44
C ASP A 118 4.63 -2.34 12.99
N LEU A 119 5.58 -2.50 13.93
CA LEU A 119 6.76 -3.33 13.81
C LEU A 119 6.84 -4.32 14.98
N ILE A 120 5.70 -4.77 15.45
CA ILE A 120 5.56 -5.62 16.63
C ILE A 120 6.38 -6.92 16.53
N PHE A 121 6.57 -7.45 15.30
CA PHE A 121 7.39 -8.63 15.05
C PHE A 121 8.89 -8.40 15.30
N LEU A 122 9.36 -7.14 15.33
CA LEU A 122 10.73 -6.78 15.74
C LEU A 122 10.81 -6.53 17.23
N ARG A 123 9.78 -5.89 17.81
CA ARG A 123 9.72 -5.58 19.25
C ARG A 123 9.54 -6.83 20.10
N TYR A 124 8.76 -7.80 19.61
CA TYR A 124 8.43 -9.07 20.31
C TYR A 124 8.70 -10.28 19.41
N PRO A 125 9.99 -10.52 19.05
CA PRO A 125 10.37 -11.54 18.08
C PRO A 125 10.00 -12.97 18.48
N GLN A 126 9.84 -13.23 19.77
CA GLN A 126 9.47 -14.53 20.33
C GLN A 126 8.07 -15.01 19.90
N TYR A 127 7.18 -14.11 19.47
CA TYR A 127 5.83 -14.47 19.05
C TYR A 127 5.72 -14.72 17.53
N TYR A 128 6.84 -14.64 16.80
CA TYR A 128 6.86 -14.78 15.32
C TYR A 128 7.86 -15.84 14.87
N HIS A 129 7.48 -16.65 13.88
CA HIS A 129 8.44 -17.54 13.26
C HIS A 129 9.59 -16.76 12.59
N SER A 130 10.81 -17.24 12.72
CA SER A 130 12.01 -16.55 12.22
C SER A 130 11.94 -16.25 10.71
N ILE A 131 11.37 -17.17 9.92
CA ILE A 131 11.21 -16.99 8.48
C ILE A 131 10.26 -15.83 8.18
N ASP A 132 9.08 -15.79 8.82
CA ASP A 132 8.09 -14.72 8.61
C ASP A 132 8.67 -13.37 9.05
N ARG A 133 9.35 -13.35 10.21
CA ARG A 133 10.01 -12.13 10.70
C ARG A 133 11.03 -11.59 9.71
N ASN A 134 11.88 -12.45 9.13
CA ASN A 134 12.86 -12.02 8.14
C ASN A 134 12.20 -11.47 6.86
N ILE A 135 11.12 -12.12 6.41
CA ILE A 135 10.35 -11.66 5.25
C ILE A 135 9.71 -10.30 5.51
N TYR A 136 9.06 -10.12 6.68
CA TYR A 136 8.44 -8.84 7.06
C TYR A 136 9.49 -7.75 7.24
N THR A 137 10.61 -8.04 7.94
CA THR A 137 11.72 -7.10 8.10
C THR A 137 12.21 -6.59 6.76
N TYR A 138 12.49 -7.50 5.82
CA TYR A 138 12.96 -7.12 4.49
C TYR A 138 11.94 -6.23 3.76
N LYS A 139 10.67 -6.65 3.70
CA LYS A 139 9.63 -5.94 2.95
C LYS A 139 9.32 -4.57 3.53
N PHE A 140 9.17 -4.47 4.85
CA PHE A 140 8.81 -3.22 5.51
C PHE A 140 9.97 -2.23 5.48
N ARG A 141 11.21 -2.71 5.72
CA ARG A 141 12.41 -1.90 5.56
C ARG A 141 12.52 -1.36 4.14
N LYS A 142 12.36 -2.20 3.11
CA LYS A 142 12.42 -1.77 1.71
C LYS A 142 11.29 -0.78 1.36
N ALA A 143 10.10 -0.95 1.91
CA ALA A 143 9.01 0.01 1.72
C ALA A 143 9.36 1.37 2.34
N CYS A 144 9.91 1.39 3.56
CA CYS A 144 10.36 2.63 4.22
C CYS A 144 11.52 3.31 3.49
N GLU A 145 12.52 2.54 3.05
CA GLU A 145 13.67 3.07 2.29
C GLU A 145 13.24 3.70 0.97
N ASN A 146 12.34 3.02 0.23
CA ASN A 146 11.93 3.40 -1.12
C ASN A 146 10.81 4.45 -1.16
N ALA A 147 10.07 4.68 -0.07
CA ALA A 147 9.02 5.70 -0.02
C ALA A 147 9.59 7.12 -0.05
N ASP A 148 8.87 8.07 -0.68
CA ASP A 148 9.15 9.51 -0.53
C ASP A 148 8.70 10.01 0.84
N ARG A 149 7.57 9.49 1.39
CA ARG A 149 7.04 9.79 2.73
C ARG A 149 6.49 8.53 3.39
N ILE A 150 6.53 8.51 4.70
CA ILE A 150 6.03 7.41 5.53
C ILE A 150 4.98 7.97 6.47
N ILE A 151 3.84 7.30 6.57
CA ILE A 151 2.82 7.57 7.60
C ILE A 151 2.96 6.49 8.67
N ALA A 152 3.33 6.87 9.88
CA ALA A 152 3.27 6.00 11.05
C ALA A 152 1.93 6.21 11.76
N ILE A 153 1.19 5.13 12.04
CA ILE A 153 -0.14 5.26 12.66
C ILE A 153 -0.09 5.69 14.14
N SER A 154 1.09 5.74 14.73
CA SER A 154 1.33 6.16 16.10
C SER A 154 2.78 6.59 16.32
N GLU A 155 3.00 7.39 17.37
CA GLU A 155 4.35 7.76 17.82
C GLU A 155 5.21 6.53 18.19
N CYS A 156 4.60 5.47 18.67
CA CYS A 156 5.30 4.22 18.94
C CYS A 156 5.84 3.61 17.64
N THR A 157 5.00 3.53 16.61
CA THR A 157 5.41 3.04 15.28
C THR A 157 6.49 3.93 14.66
N LYS A 158 6.39 5.25 14.82
CA LYS A 158 7.41 6.19 14.34
C LYS A 158 8.76 5.92 15.01
N ARG A 159 8.80 5.77 16.32
CA ARG A 159 10.03 5.42 17.07
C ARG A 159 10.59 4.07 16.62
N ASP A 160 9.75 3.07 16.42
CA ASP A 160 10.19 1.75 15.95
C ASP A 160 10.81 1.81 14.55
N ILE A 161 10.25 2.61 13.63
CA ILE A 161 10.80 2.80 12.27
C ILE A 161 12.20 3.44 12.35
N ILE A 162 12.37 4.45 13.18
CA ILE A 162 13.66 5.11 13.39
C ILE A 162 14.66 4.13 13.99
N GLU A 163 14.29 3.45 15.07
CA GLU A 163 15.16 2.55 15.83
C GLU A 163 15.58 1.32 15.03
N TYR A 164 14.63 0.60 14.42
CA TYR A 164 14.93 -0.67 13.76
C TYR A 164 15.39 -0.54 12.30
N PHE A 165 14.96 0.52 11.62
CA PHE A 165 15.27 0.69 10.20
C PHE A 165 16.23 1.85 9.90
N GLY A 166 16.51 2.73 10.88
CA GLY A 166 17.40 3.88 10.70
C GLY A 166 16.84 4.93 9.76
N ILE A 167 15.52 5.02 9.62
CA ILE A 167 14.87 5.99 8.74
C ILE A 167 14.87 7.38 9.41
N PRO A 168 15.26 8.47 8.69
CA PRO A 168 15.23 9.81 9.22
C PRO A 168 13.83 10.27 9.65
N ALA A 169 13.75 10.96 10.79
CA ALA A 169 12.48 11.38 11.39
C ALA A 169 11.66 12.33 10.51
N ASP A 170 12.33 13.16 9.71
CA ASP A 170 11.72 14.11 8.76
C ASP A 170 11.03 13.46 7.56
N LYS A 171 11.28 12.16 7.34
CA LYS A 171 10.59 11.34 6.33
C LYS A 171 9.29 10.75 6.86
N ILE A 172 9.03 10.83 8.19
CA ILE A 172 7.94 10.11 8.88
C ILE A 172 6.96 11.12 9.51
N GLU A 173 5.72 11.01 9.08
CA GLU A 173 4.56 11.72 9.62
C GLU A 173 3.80 10.85 10.63
#